data_f6b2ce190c485d146135de10b3c7585f
#
_entry.id   f6b2ce190c485d146135de10b3c7585f
#
_cell.length_a   1.000
_cell.length_b   1.000
_cell.length_c   1.000
_cell.angle_alpha   90.00
_cell.angle_beta   90.00
_cell.angle_gamma   90.00
#
_symmetry.space_group_name_H-M   'P 1'
#
loop_
_entity.id
_entity.type
_entity.pdbx_description
1 polymer ?
#
loop_
_entity_poly.entity_id
_entity_poly.type
_entity_poly.pdbx_seq_one_letter_code
_entity_poly.pdbx_strand_id
1 'polypeptide(L)'
;TSGSQQGLDYSARVFCDKGDVVIIESPSYLGALNAFKACEPNFVAIPTDGDGMIMEELEKVLATTENVKMIYVIPDFQNPSGRTWPLERRKQFMEIINKYEIPVVEDNPYGELRFEGEYLPALKSMDTKGLVVFLGTFSKILAPGYRLGWVCADGEILQKYNFLAQAASLQASTEAQLVVSKFIDMFDLDEHVATIKECYRKRRDVMIQTMEREFPPE
;
A
#
# COMPACT_ATOMS: atom_id res chain seq x y z
N THR A 1 -12.59 4.21 -5.48
CA THR A 1 -12.31 2.96 -6.21
C THR A 1 -13.04 1.77 -5.59
N SER A 2 -13.18 0.69 -6.35
CA SER A 2 -13.72 -0.58 -5.85
C SER A 2 -12.68 -1.36 -5.03
N GLY A 3 -12.30 -0.79 -3.88
CA GLY A 3 -11.20 -1.22 -3.03
C GLY A 3 -9.83 -0.82 -3.59
N SER A 4 -8.76 -0.94 -2.77
CA SER A 4 -7.39 -0.64 -3.19
C SER A 4 -6.92 -1.50 -4.37
N GLN A 5 -7.48 -2.72 -4.56
CA GLN A 5 -7.12 -3.57 -5.70
C GLN A 5 -7.39 -2.91 -7.06
N GLN A 6 -8.50 -2.16 -7.19
CA GLN A 6 -8.74 -1.35 -8.39
C GLN A 6 -7.76 -0.18 -8.51
N GLY A 7 -7.35 0.40 -7.38
CA GLY A 7 -6.29 1.40 -7.35
C GLY A 7 -4.96 0.85 -7.87
N LEU A 8 -4.61 -0.39 -7.51
CA LEU A 8 -3.42 -1.08 -8.01
C LEU A 8 -3.51 -1.34 -9.53
N ASP A 9 -4.65 -1.83 -10.03
CA ASP A 9 -4.86 -2.02 -11.48
C ASP A 9 -4.71 -0.69 -12.24
N TYR A 10 -5.30 0.38 -11.71
CA TYR A 10 -5.15 1.71 -12.31
C TYR A 10 -3.71 2.23 -12.25
N SER A 11 -2.97 1.94 -11.17
CA SER A 11 -1.55 2.33 -11.06
C SER A 11 -0.73 1.75 -12.23
N ALA A 12 -0.90 0.46 -12.52
CA ALA A 12 -0.21 -0.15 -13.65
C ALA A 12 -0.57 0.55 -14.97
N ARG A 13 -1.84 0.80 -15.21
CA ARG A 13 -2.33 1.43 -16.45
C ARG A 13 -1.95 2.91 -16.60
N VAL A 14 -1.71 3.60 -15.47
CA VAL A 14 -1.26 5.01 -15.48
C VAL A 14 0.21 5.10 -15.78
N PHE A 15 1.02 4.19 -15.23
CA PHE A 15 2.47 4.35 -15.22
C PHE A 15 3.21 3.43 -16.18
N CYS A 16 2.65 2.27 -16.57
CA CYS A 16 3.40 1.22 -17.24
C CYS A 16 2.85 0.85 -18.59
N ASP A 17 3.77 0.70 -19.53
CA ASP A 17 3.59 0.00 -20.80
C ASP A 17 4.35 -1.34 -20.76
N LYS A 18 4.13 -2.19 -21.76
CA LYS A 18 4.82 -3.47 -21.89
C LYS A 18 6.33 -3.29 -21.94
N GLY A 19 7.03 -3.99 -21.05
CA GLY A 19 8.48 -4.00 -20.95
C GLY A 19 9.06 -2.92 -20.05
N ASP A 20 8.26 -1.98 -19.55
CA ASP A 20 8.66 -1.02 -18.53
C ASP A 20 9.05 -1.74 -17.22
N VAL A 21 9.80 -1.07 -16.36
CA VAL A 21 10.27 -1.64 -15.11
C VAL A 21 9.44 -1.15 -13.93
N VAL A 22 8.98 -2.09 -13.11
CA VAL A 22 8.35 -1.84 -11.81
C VAL A 22 9.24 -2.40 -10.71
N ILE A 23 9.65 -1.53 -9.79
CA ILE A 23 10.41 -1.93 -8.61
C ILE A 23 9.44 -2.35 -7.50
N ILE A 24 9.74 -3.47 -6.85
CA ILE A 24 8.92 -4.06 -5.77
C ILE A 24 9.80 -4.52 -4.60
N GLU A 25 9.19 -4.73 -3.45
CA GLU A 25 9.84 -5.40 -2.31
C GLU A 25 10.00 -6.91 -2.57
N SER A 26 10.99 -7.54 -1.96
CA SER A 26 11.15 -8.99 -1.96
C SER A 26 11.07 -9.53 -0.52
N PRO A 27 9.99 -10.23 -0.16
CA PRO A 27 8.78 -10.56 -0.95
C PRO A 27 7.82 -9.39 -1.15
N SER A 28 6.82 -9.54 -2.06
CA SER A 28 5.80 -8.53 -2.34
C SER A 28 4.40 -9.12 -2.38
N TYR A 29 3.37 -8.26 -2.34
CA TYR A 29 1.97 -8.66 -2.33
C TYR A 29 1.54 -9.24 -3.69
N LEU A 30 1.11 -10.51 -3.67
CA LEU A 30 0.72 -11.23 -4.88
C LEU A 30 -0.43 -10.55 -5.64
N GLY A 31 -1.38 -9.94 -4.92
CA GLY A 31 -2.51 -9.23 -5.54
C GLY A 31 -2.08 -8.02 -6.36
N ALA A 32 -1.05 -7.29 -5.92
CA ALA A 32 -0.45 -6.19 -6.67
C ALA A 32 0.28 -6.72 -7.91
N LEU A 33 1.12 -7.74 -7.74
CA LEU A 33 1.84 -8.35 -8.87
C LEU A 33 0.90 -8.84 -9.97
N ASN A 34 -0.24 -9.44 -9.59
CA ASN A 34 -1.25 -9.90 -10.54
C ASN A 34 -1.94 -8.74 -11.25
N ALA A 35 -2.24 -7.63 -10.55
CA ALA A 35 -2.79 -6.43 -11.18
C ALA A 35 -1.79 -5.82 -12.19
N PHE A 36 -0.53 -5.72 -11.81
CA PHE A 36 0.51 -5.11 -12.66
C PHE A 36 0.83 -5.96 -13.90
N LYS A 37 0.76 -7.30 -13.80
CA LYS A 37 0.97 -8.22 -14.93
C LYS A 37 0.07 -7.95 -16.13
N ALA A 38 -1.07 -7.29 -15.94
CA ALA A 38 -1.95 -6.90 -17.04
C ALA A 38 -1.28 -5.95 -18.05
N CYS A 39 -0.27 -5.18 -17.62
CA CYS A 39 0.52 -4.28 -18.47
C CYS A 39 1.86 -4.92 -18.91
N GLU A 40 2.13 -6.19 -18.59
CA GLU A 40 3.34 -6.93 -18.95
C GLU A 40 4.68 -6.20 -18.58
N PRO A 41 4.81 -5.59 -17.38
CA PRO A 41 6.06 -4.98 -16.98
C PRO A 41 7.11 -6.02 -16.57
N ASN A 42 8.36 -5.59 -16.51
CA ASN A 42 9.44 -6.31 -15.88
C ASN A 42 9.51 -5.95 -14.40
N PHE A 43 9.54 -6.93 -13.51
CA PHE A 43 9.69 -6.69 -12.08
C PHE A 43 11.16 -6.76 -11.67
N VAL A 44 11.61 -5.73 -10.93
CA VAL A 44 12.88 -5.72 -10.24
C VAL A 44 12.63 -5.72 -8.75
N ALA A 45 13.02 -6.78 -8.07
CA ALA A 45 12.77 -6.98 -6.66
C ALA A 45 13.96 -6.51 -5.82
N ILE A 46 13.70 -5.61 -4.85
CA ILE A 46 14.70 -5.13 -3.90
C ILE A 46 14.64 -5.99 -2.64
N PRO A 47 15.78 -6.51 -2.15
CA PRO A 47 15.85 -7.24 -0.89
C PRO A 47 15.32 -6.39 0.29
N THR A 48 14.78 -7.09 1.30
CA THR A 48 14.30 -6.48 2.55
C THR A 48 15.07 -7.02 3.74
N ASP A 49 15.26 -6.17 4.76
CA ASP A 49 15.78 -6.52 6.08
C ASP A 49 14.66 -6.44 7.15
N GLY A 50 15.02 -6.33 8.44
CA GLY A 50 14.08 -6.16 9.55
C GLY A 50 13.22 -4.89 9.44
N ASP A 51 13.75 -3.86 8.80
CA ASP A 51 13.17 -2.52 8.63
C ASP A 51 12.53 -2.29 7.24
N GLY A 52 12.38 -3.35 6.44
CA GLY A 52 11.76 -3.28 5.11
C GLY A 52 12.77 -3.21 3.97
N MET A 53 12.44 -2.50 2.90
CA MET A 53 13.29 -2.39 1.69
C MET A 53 14.68 -1.80 2.03
N ILE A 54 15.74 -2.41 1.52
CA ILE A 54 17.14 -1.95 1.72
C ILE A 54 17.43 -0.79 0.76
N MET A 55 17.71 0.39 1.32
CA MET A 55 17.83 1.64 0.54
C MET A 55 19.05 1.67 -0.36
N GLU A 56 20.17 1.09 0.07
CA GLU A 56 21.40 0.97 -0.72
C GLU A 56 21.20 0.12 -1.97
N GLU A 57 20.41 -0.95 -1.86
CA GLU A 57 20.08 -1.80 -3.00
C GLU A 57 19.09 -1.11 -3.95
N LEU A 58 18.11 -0.36 -3.40
CA LEU A 58 17.21 0.46 -4.21
C LEU A 58 18.02 1.49 -5.03
N GLU A 59 18.92 2.22 -4.38
CA GLU A 59 19.69 3.26 -5.07
C GLU A 59 20.62 2.68 -6.16
N LYS A 60 21.26 1.53 -5.92
CA LYS A 60 22.04 0.81 -6.93
C LYS A 60 21.20 0.44 -8.15
N VAL A 61 20.01 -0.10 -7.93
CA VAL A 61 19.08 -0.48 -9.00
C VAL A 61 18.65 0.75 -9.78
N LEU A 62 18.27 1.84 -9.12
CA LEU A 62 17.85 3.09 -9.78
C LEU A 62 18.99 3.74 -10.58
N ALA A 63 20.24 3.58 -10.15
CA ALA A 63 21.38 4.13 -10.86
C ALA A 63 21.77 3.35 -12.13
N THR A 64 21.31 2.10 -12.28
CA THR A 64 21.73 1.19 -13.36
C THR A 64 20.58 0.65 -14.22
N THR A 65 19.33 0.89 -13.81
CA THR A 65 18.16 0.35 -14.51
C THR A 65 17.44 1.46 -15.25
N GLU A 66 17.31 1.29 -16.55
CA GLU A 66 16.52 2.20 -17.40
C GLU A 66 15.04 1.86 -17.36
N ASN A 67 14.19 2.80 -17.76
CA ASN A 67 12.74 2.63 -17.90
C ASN A 67 12.00 2.23 -16.61
N VAL A 68 12.52 2.59 -15.45
CA VAL A 68 11.77 2.46 -14.19
C VAL A 68 10.60 3.45 -14.22
N LYS A 69 9.37 2.95 -14.12
CA LYS A 69 8.15 3.76 -14.22
C LYS A 69 7.43 3.94 -12.90
N MET A 70 7.54 2.99 -12.00
CA MET A 70 7.01 3.12 -10.64
C MET A 70 7.72 2.19 -9.67
N ILE A 71 7.59 2.53 -8.37
CA ILE A 71 7.98 1.69 -7.24
C ILE A 71 6.72 1.40 -6.44
N TYR A 72 6.49 0.12 -6.11
CA TYR A 72 5.37 -0.31 -5.28
C TYR A 72 5.85 -0.78 -3.92
N VAL A 73 5.27 -0.22 -2.85
CA VAL A 73 5.66 -0.51 -1.45
C VAL A 73 4.46 -0.60 -0.52
N ILE A 74 4.62 -1.37 0.57
CA ILE A 74 3.70 -1.44 1.71
C ILE A 74 4.50 -1.10 2.98
N PRO A 75 4.61 0.17 3.38
CA PRO A 75 5.46 0.57 4.51
C PRO A 75 4.94 0.13 5.88
N ASP A 76 3.64 -0.18 6.02
CA ASP A 76 3.02 -0.62 7.26
C ASP A 76 2.53 -2.06 7.17
N PHE A 77 3.06 -2.95 8.02
CA PHE A 77 2.64 -4.36 8.12
C PHE A 77 2.62 -5.07 6.78
N GLN A 78 3.73 -4.97 6.07
CA GLN A 78 3.92 -5.45 4.71
C GLN A 78 3.39 -6.89 4.52
N ASN A 79 2.66 -7.10 3.45
CA ASN A 79 2.18 -8.43 3.07
C ASN A 79 3.11 -9.04 2.00
N PRO A 80 3.81 -10.17 2.30
CA PRO A 80 3.54 -11.12 3.40
C PRO A 80 4.47 -11.03 4.61
N SER A 81 5.46 -10.15 4.64
CA SER A 81 6.53 -10.19 5.66
C SER A 81 6.10 -9.70 7.06
N GLY A 82 5.01 -8.94 7.17
CA GLY A 82 4.55 -8.31 8.41
C GLY A 82 5.42 -7.15 8.88
N ARG A 83 6.46 -6.78 8.14
CA ARG A 83 7.41 -5.72 8.53
C ARG A 83 6.80 -4.35 8.38
N THR A 84 7.30 -3.42 9.21
CA THR A 84 6.95 -2.00 9.14
C THR A 84 8.22 -1.18 9.02
N TRP A 85 8.24 -0.26 8.06
CA TRP A 85 9.35 0.65 7.89
C TRP A 85 9.40 1.69 9.00
N PRO A 86 10.48 1.82 9.76
CA PRO A 86 10.64 2.89 10.73
C PRO A 86 10.72 4.26 10.04
N LEU A 87 10.50 5.31 10.81
CA LEU A 87 10.48 6.70 10.29
C LEU A 87 11.75 7.05 9.50
N GLU A 88 12.89 6.62 9.98
CA GLU A 88 14.17 6.91 9.31
C GLU A 88 14.28 6.26 7.93
N ARG A 89 13.81 5.01 7.79
CA ARG A 89 13.74 4.32 6.51
C ARG A 89 12.81 5.03 5.52
N ARG A 90 11.68 5.56 6.01
CA ARG A 90 10.75 6.36 5.19
C ARG A 90 11.39 7.64 4.68
N LYS A 91 12.16 8.35 5.52
CA LYS A 91 12.89 9.56 5.12
C LYS A 91 13.95 9.26 4.07
N GLN A 92 14.80 8.25 4.30
CA GLN A 92 15.83 7.82 3.33
C GLN A 92 15.19 7.45 1.99
N PHE A 93 14.07 6.71 2.01
CA PHE A 93 13.33 6.38 0.80
C PHE A 93 12.87 7.64 0.07
N MET A 94 12.25 8.59 0.77
CA MET A 94 11.77 9.84 0.15
C MET A 94 12.91 10.71 -0.40
N GLU A 95 14.08 10.70 0.22
CA GLU A 95 15.28 11.37 -0.33
C GLU A 95 15.69 10.75 -1.68
N ILE A 96 15.74 9.42 -1.76
CA ILE A 96 16.05 8.69 -2.99
C ILE A 96 14.98 8.97 -4.05
N ILE A 97 13.70 8.89 -3.70
CA ILE A 97 12.60 9.16 -4.64
C ILE A 97 12.66 10.58 -5.18
N ASN A 98 12.92 11.56 -4.32
CA ASN A 98 13.08 12.96 -4.74
C ASN A 98 14.29 13.19 -5.66
N LYS A 99 15.35 12.39 -5.51
CA LYS A 99 16.55 12.45 -6.36
C LYS A 99 16.29 11.87 -7.76
N TYR A 100 15.62 10.73 -7.84
CA TYR A 100 15.40 10.02 -9.10
C TYR A 100 14.06 10.36 -9.78
N GLU A 101 13.16 11.05 -9.09
CA GLU A 101 11.84 11.49 -9.56
C GLU A 101 10.96 10.35 -10.11
N ILE A 102 11.00 9.19 -9.45
CA ILE A 102 10.20 8.01 -9.81
C ILE A 102 8.88 8.01 -9.05
N PRO A 103 7.73 7.81 -9.72
CA PRO A 103 6.44 7.63 -9.06
C PRO A 103 6.42 6.45 -8.10
N VAL A 104 5.77 6.63 -6.95
CA VAL A 104 5.61 5.63 -5.90
C VAL A 104 4.15 5.30 -5.70
N VAL A 105 3.82 4.02 -5.63
CA VAL A 105 2.52 3.53 -5.17
C VAL A 105 2.67 3.01 -3.75
N GLU A 106 2.19 3.78 -2.79
CA GLU A 106 2.12 3.42 -1.38
C GLU A 106 0.78 2.75 -1.10
N ASP A 107 0.79 1.44 -0.88
CA ASP A 107 -0.41 0.68 -0.51
C ASP A 107 -0.48 0.56 1.02
N ASN A 108 -1.51 1.14 1.61
CA ASN A 108 -1.66 1.20 3.07
C ASN A 108 -3.01 0.62 3.55
N PRO A 109 -3.21 -0.69 3.46
CA PRO A 109 -4.44 -1.31 3.95
C PRO A 109 -4.45 -1.55 5.45
N TYR A 110 -3.30 -1.48 6.15
CA TYR A 110 -3.16 -1.96 7.52
C TYR A 110 -2.72 -0.90 8.54
N GLY A 111 -2.28 0.28 8.11
CA GLY A 111 -1.72 1.31 8.99
C GLY A 111 -2.60 1.66 10.17
N GLU A 112 -3.91 1.77 9.96
CA GLU A 112 -4.90 2.07 11.00
C GLU A 112 -5.09 0.93 12.01
N LEU A 113 -4.67 -0.30 11.69
CA LEU A 113 -4.81 -1.47 12.56
C LEU A 113 -3.64 -1.69 13.52
N ARG A 114 -2.74 -0.72 13.63
CA ARG A 114 -1.63 -0.74 14.59
C ARG A 114 -2.15 -0.78 16.01
N PHE A 115 -1.86 -1.85 16.75
CA PHE A 115 -2.25 -2.03 18.16
C PHE A 115 -1.07 -2.02 19.14
N GLU A 116 0.15 -1.80 18.63
CA GLU A 116 1.37 -1.59 19.42
C GLU A 116 2.28 -0.58 18.71
N GLY A 117 3.02 0.21 19.49
CA GLY A 117 3.90 1.27 18.99
C GLY A 117 3.13 2.53 18.56
N GLU A 118 3.85 3.47 17.98
CA GLU A 118 3.32 4.78 17.54
C GLU A 118 2.94 4.77 16.06
N TYR A 119 1.98 5.62 15.70
CA TYR A 119 1.67 5.87 14.29
C TYR A 119 2.84 6.54 13.59
N LEU A 120 3.12 6.06 12.39
CA LEU A 120 4.16 6.58 11.52
C LEU A 120 3.52 7.36 10.36
N PRO A 121 4.12 8.49 9.94
CA PRO A 121 3.61 9.27 8.82
C PRO A 121 3.68 8.45 7.53
N ALA A 122 2.61 8.47 6.73
CA ALA A 122 2.61 7.88 5.40
C ALA A 122 3.67 8.55 4.50
N LEU A 123 4.21 7.84 3.53
CA LEU A 123 5.14 8.42 2.55
C LEU A 123 4.49 9.60 1.82
N LYS A 124 3.18 9.47 1.52
CA LYS A 124 2.41 10.56 0.91
C LYS A 124 2.42 11.85 1.73
N SER A 125 2.41 11.76 3.06
CA SER A 125 2.49 12.95 3.92
C SER A 125 3.85 13.64 3.89
N MET A 126 4.90 12.95 3.43
CA MET A 126 6.27 13.44 3.29
C MET A 126 6.59 13.85 1.83
N ASP A 127 5.65 13.65 0.92
CA ASP A 127 5.80 13.92 -0.52
C ASP A 127 5.75 15.41 -0.81
N THR A 128 6.87 15.98 -1.28
CA THR A 128 6.98 17.40 -1.65
C THR A 128 6.98 17.63 -3.17
N LYS A 129 7.05 16.56 -3.97
CA LYS A 129 7.13 16.64 -5.43
C LYS A 129 5.91 16.07 -6.16
N GLY A 130 4.91 15.56 -5.41
CA GLY A 130 3.71 14.97 -6.01
C GLY A 130 3.94 13.58 -6.61
N LEU A 131 4.98 12.86 -6.16
CA LEU A 131 5.38 11.57 -6.73
C LEU A 131 4.66 10.37 -6.09
N VAL A 132 4.09 10.53 -4.89
CA VAL A 132 3.48 9.43 -4.14
C VAL A 132 1.98 9.36 -4.43
N VAL A 133 1.53 8.19 -4.84
CA VAL A 133 0.13 7.78 -4.91
C VAL A 133 -0.17 6.90 -3.70
N PHE A 134 -1.01 7.36 -2.81
CA PHE A 134 -1.46 6.61 -1.64
C PHE A 134 -2.75 5.87 -1.95
N LEU A 135 -2.79 4.58 -1.65
CA LEU A 135 -3.97 3.72 -1.77
C LEU A 135 -4.48 3.32 -0.39
N GLY A 136 -5.73 3.64 -0.11
CA GLY A 136 -6.42 3.24 1.11
C GLY A 136 -7.64 2.37 0.84
N THR A 137 -8.12 1.66 1.86
CA THR A 137 -9.26 0.76 1.73
C THR A 137 -10.08 0.65 3.01
N PHE A 138 -11.39 0.58 2.88
CA PHE A 138 -12.30 0.22 3.98
C PHE A 138 -12.33 -1.27 4.29
N SER A 139 -11.69 -2.10 3.46
CA SER A 139 -11.76 -3.55 3.59
C SER A 139 -11.22 -4.09 4.92
N LYS A 140 -10.28 -3.40 5.56
CA LYS A 140 -9.63 -3.86 6.80
C LYS A 140 -10.11 -3.12 8.04
N ILE A 141 -10.56 -1.88 7.88
CA ILE A 141 -11.00 -1.01 8.97
C ILE A 141 -12.53 -0.99 9.15
N LEU A 142 -13.30 -1.51 8.18
CA LEU A 142 -14.75 -1.60 8.25
C LEU A 142 -15.24 -2.97 7.78
N ALA A 143 -15.37 -3.18 6.46
CA ALA A 143 -15.81 -4.46 5.92
C ALA A 143 -15.34 -4.67 4.47
N PRO A 144 -14.74 -5.83 4.14
CA PRO A 144 -14.21 -6.11 2.80
C PRO A 144 -15.32 -6.22 1.73
N GLY A 145 -16.54 -6.58 2.12
CA GLY A 145 -17.67 -6.80 1.21
C GLY A 145 -18.17 -5.55 0.51
N TYR A 146 -17.98 -4.36 1.08
CA TYR A 146 -18.38 -3.10 0.44
C TYR A 146 -17.54 -2.75 -0.79
N ARG A 147 -16.37 -3.33 -0.94
CA ARG A 147 -15.47 -3.06 -2.07
C ARG A 147 -15.23 -1.56 -2.27
N LEU A 148 -14.87 -0.84 -1.21
CA LEU A 148 -14.54 0.58 -1.25
C LEU A 148 -13.09 0.84 -0.85
N GLY A 149 -12.47 1.76 -1.55
CA GLY A 149 -11.15 2.31 -1.29
C GLY A 149 -11.00 3.69 -1.91
N TRP A 150 -9.86 4.29 -1.69
CA TRP A 150 -9.56 5.62 -2.22
C TRP A 150 -8.12 5.72 -2.71
N VAL A 151 -7.91 6.70 -3.57
CA VAL A 151 -6.60 7.12 -4.08
C VAL A 151 -6.38 8.56 -3.66
N CYS A 152 -5.22 8.85 -3.07
CA CYS A 152 -4.75 10.19 -2.80
C CYS A 152 -3.48 10.43 -3.61
N ALA A 153 -3.52 11.37 -4.56
CA ALA A 153 -2.41 11.69 -5.44
C ALA A 153 -2.47 13.17 -5.83
N ASP A 154 -1.40 13.69 -6.41
CA ASP A 154 -1.39 15.03 -6.97
C ASP A 154 -2.23 15.17 -8.23
N GLY A 155 -2.60 16.42 -8.56
CA GLY A 155 -3.65 16.76 -9.52
C GLY A 155 -3.54 16.07 -10.87
N GLU A 156 -2.38 16.10 -11.53
CA GLU A 156 -2.20 15.48 -12.85
C GLU A 156 -2.28 13.95 -12.79
N ILE A 157 -1.66 13.34 -11.79
CA ILE A 157 -1.72 11.89 -11.59
C ILE A 157 -3.16 11.49 -11.26
N LEU A 158 -3.80 12.18 -10.29
CA LEU A 158 -5.17 11.89 -9.89
C LEU A 158 -6.15 12.00 -11.08
N GLN A 159 -5.92 12.94 -11.98
CA GLN A 159 -6.73 13.07 -13.18
C GLN A 159 -6.66 11.82 -14.10
N LYS A 160 -5.50 11.18 -14.22
CA LYS A 160 -5.35 9.92 -14.96
C LYS A 160 -6.15 8.79 -14.31
N TYR A 161 -6.11 8.68 -12.98
CA TYR A 161 -6.95 7.71 -12.26
C TYR A 161 -8.45 7.97 -12.47
N ASN A 162 -8.89 9.22 -12.48
CA ASN A 162 -10.28 9.59 -12.74
C ASN A 162 -10.71 9.19 -14.17
N PHE A 163 -9.88 9.40 -15.18
CA PHE A 163 -10.17 8.96 -16.56
C PHE A 163 -10.30 7.44 -16.63
N LEU A 164 -9.39 6.69 -15.98
CA LEU A 164 -9.49 5.24 -15.94
C LEU A 164 -10.73 4.75 -15.18
N ALA A 165 -11.08 5.38 -14.05
CA ALA A 165 -12.28 5.04 -13.30
C ALA A 165 -13.55 5.23 -14.15
N GLN A 166 -13.65 6.36 -14.87
CA GLN A 166 -14.77 6.63 -15.77
C GLN A 166 -14.83 5.63 -16.93
N ALA A 167 -13.68 5.25 -17.49
CA ALA A 167 -13.62 4.32 -18.61
C ALA A 167 -13.91 2.86 -18.19
N ALA A 168 -13.49 2.45 -16.98
CA ALA A 168 -13.56 1.07 -16.54
C ALA A 168 -14.88 0.70 -15.84
N SER A 169 -15.42 1.61 -15.01
CA SER A 169 -16.57 1.30 -14.16
C SER A 169 -17.51 2.48 -13.90
N LEU A 170 -17.24 3.64 -14.50
CA LEU A 170 -17.86 4.95 -14.23
C LEU A 170 -17.59 5.40 -12.78
N GLN A 171 -17.95 4.57 -11.79
CA GLN A 171 -17.73 4.83 -10.36
C GLN A 171 -17.80 3.53 -9.54
N ALA A 172 -17.36 3.58 -8.28
CA ALA A 172 -17.64 2.52 -7.33
C ALA A 172 -19.15 2.51 -6.96
N SER A 173 -19.63 1.40 -6.38
CA SER A 173 -21.05 1.25 -5.99
C SER A 173 -21.57 2.44 -5.17
N THR A 174 -22.57 3.14 -5.69
CA THR A 174 -23.22 4.26 -4.98
C THR A 174 -23.86 3.81 -3.68
N GLU A 175 -24.48 2.62 -3.68
CA GLU A 175 -25.08 2.04 -2.46
C GLU A 175 -24.02 1.83 -1.38
N ALA A 176 -22.89 1.19 -1.72
CA ALA A 176 -21.80 1.00 -0.76
C ALA A 176 -21.24 2.33 -0.25
N GLN A 177 -21.10 3.33 -1.11
CA GLN A 177 -20.63 4.67 -0.71
C GLN A 177 -21.61 5.31 0.28
N LEU A 178 -22.91 5.25 0.02
CA LEU A 178 -23.93 5.81 0.91
C LEU A 178 -23.98 5.08 2.27
N VAL A 179 -23.87 3.75 2.28
CA VAL A 179 -23.83 2.96 3.52
C VAL A 179 -22.62 3.33 4.36
N VAL A 180 -21.43 3.39 3.75
CA VAL A 180 -20.19 3.75 4.46
C VAL A 180 -20.22 5.20 4.93
N SER A 181 -20.72 6.14 4.11
CA SER A 181 -20.91 7.52 4.51
C SER A 181 -21.83 7.63 5.72
N LYS A 182 -22.99 6.94 5.68
CA LYS A 182 -23.91 6.90 6.81
C LYS A 182 -23.33 6.26 8.06
N PHE A 183 -22.51 5.22 7.91
CA PHE A 183 -21.80 4.64 9.03
C PHE A 183 -20.88 5.67 9.71
N ILE A 184 -20.07 6.41 8.92
CA ILE A 184 -19.17 7.44 9.44
C ILE A 184 -19.93 8.61 10.07
N ASP A 185 -21.08 8.98 9.52
CA ASP A 185 -21.94 10.04 10.06
C ASP A 185 -22.60 9.66 11.40
N MET A 186 -22.91 8.37 11.59
CA MET A 186 -23.72 7.90 12.72
C MET A 186 -22.90 7.25 13.83
N PHE A 187 -21.70 6.77 13.52
CA PHE A 187 -20.84 6.03 14.43
C PHE A 187 -19.42 6.59 14.37
N ASP A 188 -18.71 6.46 15.48
CA ASP A 188 -17.29 6.80 15.55
C ASP A 188 -16.45 5.68 14.90
N LEU A 189 -15.82 5.98 13.76
CA LEU A 189 -14.96 5.02 13.06
C LEU A 189 -13.72 4.68 13.88
N ASP A 190 -13.17 5.62 14.65
CA ASP A 190 -11.97 5.39 15.45
C ASP A 190 -12.29 4.44 16.63
N GLU A 191 -13.46 4.58 17.26
CA GLU A 191 -13.93 3.64 18.28
C GLU A 191 -14.14 2.23 17.69
N HIS A 192 -14.71 2.15 16.49
CA HIS A 192 -14.86 0.87 15.78
C HIS A 192 -13.50 0.24 15.48
N VAL A 193 -12.54 1.00 14.96
CA VAL A 193 -11.17 0.54 14.70
C VAL A 193 -10.47 0.12 15.99
N ALA A 194 -10.64 0.84 17.09
CA ALA A 194 -10.11 0.44 18.40
C ALA A 194 -10.65 -0.93 18.85
N THR A 195 -11.94 -1.20 18.62
CA THR A 195 -12.55 -2.51 18.89
C THR A 195 -11.94 -3.62 18.04
N ILE A 196 -11.72 -3.37 16.75
CA ILE A 196 -11.04 -4.32 15.85
C ILE A 196 -9.61 -4.59 16.30
N LYS A 197 -8.85 -3.56 16.65
CA LYS A 197 -7.46 -3.65 17.14
C LYS A 197 -7.37 -4.54 18.37
N GLU A 198 -8.24 -4.35 19.34
CA GLU A 198 -8.28 -5.18 20.55
C GLU A 198 -8.61 -6.65 20.23
N CYS A 199 -9.54 -6.90 19.33
CA CYS A 199 -9.87 -8.26 18.87
C CYS A 199 -8.67 -8.91 18.16
N TYR A 200 -7.98 -8.20 17.29
CA TYR A 200 -6.84 -8.73 16.54
C TYR A 200 -5.61 -8.93 17.43
N ARG A 201 -5.37 -8.05 18.40
CA ARG A 201 -4.32 -8.23 19.40
C ARG A 201 -4.49 -9.54 20.15
N LYS A 202 -5.69 -9.82 20.68
CA LYS A 202 -5.99 -11.08 21.35
C LYS A 202 -5.75 -12.31 20.47
N ARG A 203 -6.16 -12.25 19.20
CA ARG A 203 -5.96 -13.35 18.25
C ARG A 203 -4.48 -13.58 17.94
N ARG A 204 -3.70 -12.50 17.74
CA ARG A 204 -2.26 -12.58 17.58
C ARG A 204 -1.60 -13.22 18.79
N ASP A 205 -1.93 -12.76 20.00
CA ASP A 205 -1.32 -13.25 21.25
C ASP A 205 -1.57 -14.74 21.44
N VAL A 206 -2.80 -15.20 21.20
CA VAL A 206 -3.12 -16.64 21.24
C VAL A 206 -2.34 -17.43 20.20
N MET A 207 -2.20 -16.90 18.98
CA MET A 207 -1.43 -17.54 17.92
C MET A 207 0.05 -17.66 18.29
N ILE A 208 0.68 -16.58 18.76
CA ILE A 208 2.09 -16.56 19.17
C ILE A 208 2.32 -17.55 20.31
N GLN A 209 1.52 -17.47 21.39
CA GLN A 209 1.64 -18.39 22.52
C GLN A 209 1.49 -19.87 22.12
N THR A 210 0.61 -20.14 21.15
CA THR A 210 0.42 -21.50 20.63
C THR A 210 1.65 -21.94 19.82
N MET A 211 2.19 -21.08 18.98
CA MET A 211 3.40 -21.37 18.20
C MET A 211 4.61 -21.62 19.13
N GLU A 212 4.82 -20.78 20.12
CA GLU A 212 5.89 -20.93 21.12
C GLU A 212 5.80 -22.25 21.90
N ARG A 213 4.57 -22.72 22.16
CA ARG A 213 4.36 -23.99 22.87
C ARG A 213 4.53 -25.22 21.97
N GLU A 214 4.05 -25.17 20.73
CA GLU A 214 3.90 -26.33 19.84
C GLU A 214 5.04 -26.48 18.84
N PHE A 215 5.75 -25.40 18.50
CA PHE A 215 6.84 -25.46 17.53
C PHE A 215 8.14 -25.88 18.21
N PRO A 216 9.01 -26.64 17.54
CA PRO A 216 10.31 -26.97 18.09
C PRO A 216 11.12 -25.68 18.30
N PRO A 217 11.95 -25.62 19.36
CA PRO A 217 12.90 -24.52 19.53
C PRO A 217 13.85 -24.49 18.35
N GLU A 218 14.21 -23.28 17.90
CA GLU A 218 15.24 -23.08 16.87
C GLU A 218 16.64 -23.50 17.35
#